data_b50d17131a5134af8db1138a9ee3b4ac
#
_entry.id   b50d17131a5134af8db1138a9ee3b4ac
#
_cell.length_a   1.000
_cell.length_b   1.000
_cell.length_c   1.000
_cell.angle_alpha   90.00
_cell.angle_beta   90.00
_cell.angle_gamma   90.00
#
_symmetry.space_group_name_H-M   'P 1'
#
loop_
_entity.id
_entity.type
_entity.pdbx_description
1 polymer ?
#
loop_
_entity_poly.entity_id
_entity_poly.type
_entity_poly.pdbx_seq_one_letter_code
_entity_poly.pdbx_strand_id
1 'polypeptide(L)'
;KSFSDKTRKILEAGEQTGDVIVLQHSPDILPIITGELSISEDLRLILAGHTHGGQVRIPLVGALVIPSSYGQKYAAGHITENNVDMFVTTGIGTSILPFRFLVPPEIAV
;
A
#
# COMPACT_ATOMS: atom_id res chain seq x y z
N LYS A 1 6.14 2.89 -12.50
CA LYS A 1 4.93 2.81 -13.35
C LYS A 1 4.21 4.14 -13.25
N SER A 2 4.01 4.79 -14.36
CA SER A 2 3.21 6.01 -14.43
C SER A 2 1.81 5.74 -13.90
N PHE A 3 1.35 6.60 -13.02
CA PHE A 3 -0.04 6.66 -12.61
C PHE A 3 -0.87 7.00 -13.86
N SER A 4 -1.85 6.19 -14.19
CA SER A 4 -2.58 6.45 -15.43
C SER A 4 -3.34 7.77 -15.33
N ASP A 5 -3.35 8.57 -16.40
CA ASP A 5 -4.10 9.82 -16.45
C ASP A 5 -5.58 9.63 -16.15
N LYS A 6 -6.09 8.44 -16.43
CA LYS A 6 -7.47 8.06 -16.11
C LYS A 6 -7.70 8.00 -14.59
N THR A 7 -6.78 7.39 -13.86
CA THR A 7 -6.88 7.32 -12.39
C THR A 7 -6.73 8.70 -11.76
N ARG A 8 -5.80 9.51 -12.28
CA ARG A 8 -5.64 10.91 -11.87
C ARG A 8 -6.94 11.69 -12.05
N LYS A 9 -7.55 11.62 -13.22
CA LYS A 9 -8.82 12.30 -13.50
C LYS A 9 -9.97 11.87 -12.60
N ILE A 10 -10.04 10.57 -12.26
CA ILE A 10 -11.06 10.06 -11.34
C ILE A 10 -10.86 10.65 -9.93
N LEU A 11 -9.61 10.71 -9.48
CA LEU A 11 -9.29 11.24 -8.15
C LEU A 11 -9.43 12.77 -8.06
N GLU A 12 -9.21 13.48 -9.15
CA GLU A 12 -9.30 14.95 -9.21
C GLU A 12 -10.72 15.47 -9.55
N ALA A 13 -11.55 14.67 -10.22
CA ALA A 13 -12.85 15.11 -10.75
C ALA A 13 -14.02 14.90 -9.78
N GLY A 14 -13.81 14.33 -8.60
CA GLY A 14 -14.89 14.01 -7.67
C GLY A 14 -15.40 15.24 -6.94
N GLU A 15 -16.66 15.63 -7.15
CA GLU A 15 -17.45 16.31 -6.13
C GLU A 15 -17.64 15.33 -4.96
N GLN A 16 -16.60 15.19 -4.15
CA GLN A 16 -16.63 14.25 -3.03
C GLN A 16 -17.16 14.96 -1.80
N THR A 17 -18.31 14.51 -1.34
CA THR A 17 -18.86 14.90 -0.05
C THR A 17 -18.67 13.73 0.92
N GLY A 18 -17.79 13.91 1.91
CA GLY A 18 -17.54 12.90 2.94
C GLY A 18 -16.14 12.26 2.89
N ASP A 19 -15.91 11.36 3.82
CA ASP A 19 -14.61 10.69 3.97
C ASP A 19 -14.30 9.77 2.79
N VAL A 20 -13.05 9.80 2.34
CA VAL A 20 -12.55 9.02 1.20
C VAL A 20 -11.64 7.90 1.69
N ILE A 21 -11.93 6.69 1.24
CA ILE A 21 -11.07 5.52 1.42
C ILE A 21 -10.61 5.07 0.03
N VAL A 22 -9.29 4.93 -0.14
CA VAL A 22 -8.69 4.47 -1.39
C VAL A 22 -8.29 3.01 -1.27
N LEU A 23 -8.79 2.18 -2.18
CA LEU A 23 -8.34 0.80 -2.34
C LEU A 23 -7.33 0.74 -3.48
N GLN A 24 -6.10 0.32 -3.19
CA GLN A 24 -5.04 0.27 -4.19
C GLN A 24 -4.20 -1.01 -4.03
N HIS A 25 -3.79 -1.58 -5.15
CA HIS A 25 -3.00 -2.81 -5.13
C HIS A 25 -1.63 -2.61 -4.49
N SER A 26 -0.88 -1.59 -4.94
CA SER A 26 0.48 -1.34 -4.47
C SER A 26 0.54 -0.19 -3.46
N PRO A 27 1.26 -0.35 -2.33
CA PRO A 27 1.47 0.71 -1.36
C PRO A 27 2.33 1.87 -1.89
N ASP A 28 3.04 1.67 -2.99
CA ASP A 28 3.89 2.68 -3.63
C ASP A 28 3.08 3.89 -4.15
N ILE A 29 1.75 3.83 -4.06
CA ILE A 29 0.85 4.94 -4.35
C ILE A 29 1.00 6.09 -3.34
N LEU A 30 1.37 5.81 -2.09
CA LEU A 30 1.34 6.80 -1.01
C LEU A 30 2.16 8.06 -1.31
N PRO A 31 3.43 7.98 -1.77
CA PRO A 31 4.19 9.17 -2.12
C PRO A 31 3.60 9.95 -3.30
N ILE A 32 2.95 9.27 -4.24
CA ILE A 32 2.29 9.91 -5.39
C ILE A 32 1.08 10.71 -4.92
N ILE A 33 0.25 10.12 -4.08
CA ILE A 33 -0.93 10.78 -3.52
C ILE A 33 -0.53 12.00 -2.68
N THR A 34 0.48 11.85 -1.84
CA THR A 34 0.89 12.91 -0.91
C THR A 34 1.78 13.97 -1.54
N GLY A 35 2.46 13.67 -2.65
CA GLY A 35 3.41 14.57 -3.29
C GLY A 35 2.92 15.19 -4.59
N GLU A 36 2.29 14.41 -5.45
CA GLU A 36 1.95 14.81 -6.82
C GLU A 36 0.47 15.13 -7.02
N LEU A 37 -0.40 14.56 -6.18
CA LEU A 37 -1.84 14.75 -6.27
C LEU A 37 -2.34 15.53 -5.06
N SER A 38 -2.98 16.65 -5.33
CA SER A 38 -3.81 17.34 -4.34
C SER A 38 -5.12 16.58 -4.19
N ILE A 39 -5.07 15.42 -3.53
CA ILE A 39 -6.30 14.72 -3.18
C ILE A 39 -6.90 15.41 -1.97
N SER A 40 -8.21 15.51 -1.98
CA SER A 40 -9.01 16.25 -1.02
C SER A 40 -8.60 15.98 0.43
N GLU A 41 -8.76 16.98 1.28
CA GLU A 41 -8.57 16.89 2.74
C GLU A 41 -9.40 15.77 3.39
N ASP A 42 -10.32 15.17 2.62
CA ASP A 42 -11.21 14.09 3.04
C ASP A 42 -10.62 12.68 2.91
N LEU A 43 -9.42 12.54 2.36
CA LEU A 43 -8.74 11.25 2.31
C LEU A 43 -8.35 10.80 3.73
N ARG A 44 -8.95 9.70 4.17
CA ARG A 44 -8.76 9.17 5.52
C ARG A 44 -7.86 7.95 5.56
N LEU A 45 -7.99 7.06 4.58
CA LEU A 45 -7.34 5.77 4.62
C LEU A 45 -7.02 5.26 3.23
N ILE A 46 -5.85 4.66 3.09
CA ILE A 46 -5.47 3.84 1.94
C ILE A 46 -5.34 2.39 2.40
N LEU A 47 -5.98 1.49 1.70
CA LEU A 47 -5.80 0.05 1.90
C LEU A 47 -5.03 -0.53 0.72
N ALA A 48 -3.91 -1.20 1.01
CA ALA A 48 -3.02 -1.75 0.00
C ALA A 48 -2.58 -3.19 0.35
N GLY A 49 -2.04 -3.88 -0.64
CA GLY A 49 -1.50 -5.23 -0.51
C GLY A 49 -0.22 -5.37 -1.33
N HIS A 50 -0.17 -6.37 -2.20
CA HIS A 50 0.90 -6.62 -3.18
C HIS A 50 2.23 -7.13 -2.63
N THR A 51 2.69 -6.62 -1.51
CA THR A 51 4.02 -6.87 -0.98
C THR A 51 4.20 -8.26 -0.37
N HIS A 52 3.10 -8.93 -0.02
CA HIS A 52 3.09 -10.18 0.74
C HIS A 52 3.92 -10.12 2.04
N GLY A 53 4.16 -8.89 2.58
CA GLY A 53 5.07 -8.68 3.70
C GLY A 53 6.52 -9.10 3.42
N GLY A 54 6.88 -9.23 2.13
CA GLY A 54 8.13 -9.84 1.67
C GLY A 54 8.11 -11.38 1.66
N GLN A 55 7.01 -12.00 2.07
CA GLN A 55 6.72 -13.44 2.10
C GLN A 55 7.69 -14.28 2.93
N VAL A 56 9.00 -13.99 2.88
CA VAL A 56 10.06 -14.64 3.66
C VAL A 56 10.81 -13.56 4.44
N ARG A 57 10.81 -13.66 5.76
CA ARG A 57 11.55 -12.76 6.65
C ARG A 57 12.61 -13.53 7.43
N ILE A 58 13.79 -12.96 7.51
CA ILE A 58 14.91 -13.49 8.29
C ILE A 58 14.98 -12.71 9.60
N PRO A 59 15.08 -13.38 10.75
CA PRO A 59 15.26 -12.69 12.03
C PRO A 59 16.43 -11.71 11.99
N LEU A 60 16.24 -10.49 12.55
CA LEU A 60 17.19 -9.37 12.59
C LEU A 60 17.48 -8.69 11.23
N VAL A 61 17.20 -9.35 10.11
CA VAL A 61 17.44 -8.80 8.75
C VAL A 61 16.16 -8.28 8.12
N GLY A 62 15.03 -8.96 8.35
CA GLY A 62 13.74 -8.65 7.74
C GLY A 62 13.55 -9.34 6.38
N ALA A 63 12.66 -8.80 5.57
CA ALA A 63 12.37 -9.34 4.25
C ALA A 63 13.49 -8.97 3.25
N LEU A 64 13.98 -9.95 2.52
CA LEU A 64 15.06 -9.75 1.54
C LEU A 64 14.54 -9.23 0.20
N VAL A 65 13.34 -9.63 -0.19
CA VAL A 65 12.71 -9.25 -1.46
C VAL A 65 11.31 -8.73 -1.19
N ILE A 66 11.06 -7.48 -1.57
CA ILE A 66 9.75 -6.86 -1.48
C ILE A 66 9.44 -6.22 -2.83
N PRO A 67 8.30 -6.52 -3.45
CA PRO A 67 7.91 -5.94 -4.74
C PRO A 67 7.42 -4.48 -4.58
N SER A 68 8.27 -3.63 -4.03
CA SER A 68 8.06 -2.21 -3.83
C SER A 68 9.31 -1.44 -4.19
N SER A 69 9.14 -0.25 -4.76
CA SER A 69 10.24 0.68 -5.06
C SER A 69 10.87 1.27 -3.80
N TYR A 70 10.24 1.10 -2.65
CA TYR A 70 10.64 1.67 -1.36
C TYR A 70 11.18 0.61 -0.38
N GLY A 71 11.47 -0.60 -0.86
CA GLY A 71 12.00 -1.67 -0.03
C GLY A 71 11.06 -2.05 1.11
N GLN A 72 11.59 -2.13 2.33
CA GLN A 72 10.82 -2.54 3.50
C GLN A 72 9.91 -1.45 4.07
N LYS A 73 10.00 -0.21 3.60
CA LYS A 73 9.25 0.94 4.13
C LYS A 73 7.73 0.69 4.12
N TYR A 74 7.21 0.08 3.07
CA TYR A 74 5.79 -0.20 2.90
C TYR A 74 5.49 -1.72 2.84
N ALA A 75 6.27 -2.51 3.53
CA ALA A 75 6.14 -3.97 3.44
C ALA A 75 4.84 -4.50 4.05
N ALA A 76 4.42 -3.96 5.17
CA ALA A 76 3.21 -4.39 5.87
C ALA A 76 2.83 -3.42 7.00
N GLY A 77 1.59 -3.50 7.44
CA GLY A 77 1.10 -2.83 8.63
C GLY A 77 0.61 -1.41 8.39
N HIS A 78 0.45 -0.67 9.48
CA HIS A 78 -0.03 0.70 9.48
C HIS A 78 1.11 1.69 9.26
N ILE A 79 0.93 2.57 8.30
CA ILE A 79 1.88 3.61 7.93
C ILE A 79 1.14 4.94 7.89
N THR A 80 1.70 5.96 8.54
CA THR A 80 1.19 7.34 8.46
C THR A 80 2.27 8.22 7.83
N GLU A 81 1.91 8.92 6.77
CA GLU A 81 2.80 9.81 6.04
C GLU A 81 2.02 11.01 5.52
N ASN A 82 2.49 12.24 5.82
CA ASN A 82 1.82 13.49 5.44
C ASN A 82 0.34 13.56 5.86
N ASN A 83 0.01 13.11 7.06
CA ASN A 83 -1.35 13.01 7.62
C ASN A 83 -2.30 12.06 6.86
N VAL A 84 -1.76 11.16 6.06
CA VAL A 84 -2.51 10.10 5.39
C VAL A 84 -2.17 8.76 6.02
N ASP A 85 -3.19 8.02 6.43
CA ASP A 85 -3.05 6.68 6.95
C ASP A 85 -3.14 5.66 5.83
N MET A 86 -2.22 4.71 5.82
CA MET A 86 -2.22 3.57 4.91
C MET A 86 -2.06 2.28 5.70
N PHE A 87 -2.87 1.28 5.41
CA PHE A 87 -2.69 -0.07 5.90
C PHE A 87 -2.31 -1.00 4.75
N VAL A 88 -1.19 -1.69 4.91
CA VAL A 88 -0.69 -2.68 3.95
C VAL A 88 -0.86 -4.07 4.54
N THR A 89 -1.77 -4.86 3.95
CA THR A 89 -1.95 -6.25 4.38
C THR A 89 -0.91 -7.17 3.75
N THR A 90 -0.45 -8.15 4.51
CA THR A 90 0.43 -9.21 4.02
C THR A 90 -0.31 -10.23 3.15
N GLY A 91 -1.65 -10.22 3.19
CA GLY A 91 -2.49 -11.12 2.42
C GLY A 91 -2.36 -12.58 2.83
N ILE A 92 -3.03 -13.44 2.08
CA ILE A 92 -3.10 -14.90 2.36
C ILE A 92 -2.34 -15.74 1.33
N GLY A 93 -1.92 -15.13 0.22
CA GLY A 93 -1.31 -15.82 -0.92
C GLY A 93 0.20 -15.89 -0.87
N THR A 94 0.75 -16.46 -1.93
CA THR A 94 2.18 -16.52 -2.21
C THR A 94 2.47 -15.98 -3.60
N SER A 95 3.70 -15.55 -3.83
CA SER A 95 4.18 -15.10 -5.13
C SER A 95 5.60 -15.61 -5.33
N ILE A 96 5.91 -16.14 -6.52
CA ILE A 96 7.22 -16.72 -6.91
C ILE A 96 7.52 -18.00 -6.12
N LEU A 97 7.68 -17.89 -4.80
CA LEU A 97 7.90 -19.04 -3.91
C LEU A 97 6.56 -19.60 -3.41
N PRO A 98 6.39 -20.93 -3.33
CA PRO A 98 5.12 -21.54 -2.92
C PRO A 98 4.97 -21.64 -1.40
N PHE A 99 5.63 -20.80 -0.61
CA PHE A 99 5.58 -20.82 0.85
C PHE A 99 5.81 -19.42 1.44
N ARG A 100 5.44 -19.26 2.70
CA ARG A 100 5.71 -18.08 3.54
C ARG A 100 6.60 -18.50 4.72
N PHE A 101 7.47 -17.60 5.16
CA PHE A 101 8.31 -17.85 6.33
C PHE A 101 8.35 -16.61 7.22
N LEU A 102 7.91 -16.76 8.47
CA LEU A 102 7.77 -15.68 9.47
C LEU A 102 6.94 -14.48 8.98
N VAL A 103 6.08 -14.71 8.02
CA VAL A 103 5.08 -13.76 7.55
C VAL A 103 3.74 -14.51 7.53
N PRO A 104 3.00 -14.57 8.64
CA PRO A 104 1.73 -15.27 8.67
C PRO A 104 0.73 -14.66 7.68
N PRO A 105 -0.19 -15.47 7.14
CA PRO A 105 -1.28 -14.95 6.32
C PRO A 105 -2.17 -14.03 7.14
N GLU A 106 -2.69 -12.98 6.49
CA GLU A 106 -3.46 -11.94 7.15
C GLU A 106 -4.69 -11.56 6.33
N ILE A 107 -5.79 -11.39 7.04
CA ILE A 107 -7.02 -10.78 6.55
C ILE A 107 -7.27 -9.53 7.40
N ALA A 108 -7.29 -8.37 6.77
CA ALA A 108 -7.66 -7.12 7.44
C ALA A 108 -9.19 -6.98 7.50
N VAL A 109 -9.72 -6.71 8.68
CA VAL A 109 -11.15 -6.52 8.96
C VAL A 109 -11.40 -5.16 9.60
#